data_11282c5eb5428b3fbc5c90fe9b5a1257
#
_entry.id   11282c5eb5428b3fbc5c90fe9b5a1257
#
_cell.length_a   1.000
_cell.length_b   1.000
_cell.length_c   1.000
_cell.angle_alpha   90.00
_cell.angle_beta   90.00
_cell.angle_gamma   90.00
#
_symmetry.space_group_name_H-M   'P 1'
#
loop_
_entity.id
_entity.type
_entity.pdbx_description
1 polymer ?
#
loop_
_entity_poly.entity_id
_entity_poly.type
_entity_poly.pdbx_seq_one_letter_code
_entity_poly.pdbx_strand_id
1 'polypeptide(L)'
;MKKMFILASLALVGMACSKNDDNVGVYNGGGNKVISNSTISGDPFITEEPAVFPTQKEGTDQEYDLTTYTVENNKVKSVVIDNYVNGQKVNNKTITTNVTYNAKGLPSKLEQTQDTETRTIEYIYNAKNQIEEIKATHNNTTTKYIHEYDAQGRLSKMTFSATNEQPYTITYEYPTANTVVEKNSTNTNESLTYTFENGNLTKKVLERFYQGKVVGSAVEEYKYDTTIKNPDASLELKLVDLNYYLEEDRYSPERSKNVVTEITKSGTDGQYELPKRISATYTYEKNDKGYPTKKTETKAGNTPKVTTYTY
;
A
#
# COMPACT_ATOMS: atom_id res chain seq x y z
N MET A 1 9.73 -1.39 29.62
CA MET A 1 10.45 -1.68 28.37
C MET A 1 9.38 -2.13 27.39
N LYS A 2 8.88 -1.22 26.56
CA LYS A 2 7.91 -1.52 25.52
C LYS A 2 8.64 -2.27 24.40
N LYS A 3 8.39 -3.57 24.28
CA LYS A 3 8.73 -4.30 23.06
C LYS A 3 7.71 -3.89 22.02
N MET A 4 8.03 -2.88 21.25
CA MET A 4 7.41 -2.63 19.95
C MET A 4 7.67 -3.87 19.10
N PHE A 5 6.67 -4.71 18.88
CA PHE A 5 6.72 -5.66 17.79
C PHE A 5 6.60 -4.83 16.50
N ILE A 6 7.75 -4.44 15.99
CA ILE A 6 7.90 -4.04 14.61
C ILE A 6 7.55 -5.31 13.84
N LEU A 7 6.32 -5.38 13.33
CA LEU A 7 6.08 -6.20 12.14
C LEU A 7 7.07 -5.65 11.13
N ALA A 8 8.15 -6.39 10.91
CA ALA A 8 9.09 -6.06 9.89
C ALA A 8 8.30 -5.96 8.59
N SER A 9 8.08 -4.73 8.13
CA SER A 9 7.76 -4.48 6.75
C SER A 9 8.91 -5.07 5.96
N LEU A 10 8.74 -6.30 5.47
CA LEU A 10 9.57 -6.79 4.39
C LEU A 10 9.28 -5.86 3.22
N ALA A 11 10.10 -4.84 3.08
CA ALA A 11 10.20 -4.09 1.86
C ALA A 11 10.60 -5.11 0.80
N LEU A 12 9.67 -5.38 -0.08
CA LEU A 12 9.82 -6.30 -1.18
C LEU A 12 10.74 -5.73 -2.22
N VAL A 13 11.74 -6.46 -2.52
CA VAL A 13 12.80 -6.12 -3.44
C VAL A 13 12.93 -7.23 -4.45
N GLY A 14 12.70 -6.95 -5.73
CA GLY A 14 12.55 -7.93 -6.75
C GLY A 14 13.54 -8.08 -7.87
N MET A 15 13.60 -9.10 -8.66
CA MET A 15 14.26 -9.17 -9.99
C MET A 15 14.14 -10.47 -10.76
N ALA A 16 14.37 -10.44 -11.88
CA ALA A 16 14.58 -10.48 -13.29
C ALA A 16 14.77 -11.82 -13.97
N CYS A 17 14.30 -11.78 -15.17
CA CYS A 17 14.64 -12.45 -16.43
C CYS A 17 14.73 -13.97 -16.53
N SER A 18 13.72 -14.53 -17.21
CA SER A 18 13.97 -15.40 -18.38
C SER A 18 12.75 -15.38 -19.30
N LYS A 19 13.02 -15.53 -20.60
CA LYS A 19 12.05 -15.57 -21.70
C LYS A 19 11.06 -16.71 -21.51
N ASN A 20 9.82 -16.41 -21.72
CA ASN A 20 8.78 -16.95 -22.55
C ASN A 20 7.42 -16.85 -21.90
N ASP A 21 6.55 -16.46 -22.78
CA ASP A 21 5.11 -16.58 -22.88
C ASP A 21 4.28 -15.35 -22.51
N ASP A 22 3.83 -14.80 -23.63
CA ASP A 22 2.79 -13.80 -23.80
C ASP A 22 1.49 -14.21 -23.09
N ASN A 23 1.27 -13.69 -21.89
CA ASN A 23 -0.06 -13.49 -21.32
C ASN A 23 -0.04 -12.50 -20.16
N VAL A 24 0.44 -11.30 -20.43
CA VAL A 24 0.20 -10.18 -19.51
C VAL A 24 -1.18 -9.61 -19.84
N GLY A 25 -2.19 -10.08 -19.14
CA GLY A 25 -3.55 -9.61 -19.32
C GLY A 25 -3.71 -8.15 -18.89
N VAL A 26 -3.75 -7.25 -19.86
CA VAL A 26 -4.31 -5.92 -19.63
C VAL A 26 -5.81 -6.08 -19.42
N TYR A 27 -6.32 -5.69 -18.25
CA TYR A 27 -7.75 -5.68 -17.96
C TYR A 27 -8.44 -4.65 -18.87
N ASN A 28 -9.04 -5.11 -19.96
CA ASN A 28 -10.02 -4.35 -20.73
C ASN A 28 -11.38 -4.65 -20.14
N GLY A 29 -11.90 -3.73 -19.32
CA GLY A 29 -13.20 -3.82 -18.66
C GLY A 29 -14.35 -4.02 -19.65
N GLY A 30 -14.66 -5.28 -19.95
CA GLY A 30 -15.85 -5.70 -20.70
C GLY A 30 -17.00 -5.98 -19.76
N GLY A 31 -17.95 -5.06 -19.69
CA GLY A 31 -19.37 -5.38 -19.52
C GLY A 31 -19.95 -5.72 -18.16
N ASN A 32 -19.20 -5.99 -17.10
CA ASN A 32 -19.74 -6.10 -15.74
C ASN A 32 -19.39 -4.84 -14.97
N LYS A 33 -20.40 -4.17 -14.40
CA LYS A 33 -20.26 -3.00 -13.53
C LYS A 33 -19.28 -3.39 -12.40
N VAL A 34 -18.01 -3.02 -12.55
CA VAL A 34 -17.02 -3.19 -11.50
C VAL A 34 -17.51 -2.37 -10.32
N ILE A 35 -17.66 -2.99 -9.16
CA ILE A 35 -17.96 -2.30 -7.93
C ILE A 35 -16.80 -1.32 -7.72
N SER A 36 -17.10 -0.02 -7.61
CA SER A 36 -16.06 0.99 -7.59
C SER A 36 -15.15 0.82 -6.37
N ASN A 37 -13.88 1.11 -6.54
CA ASN A 37 -12.85 0.99 -5.51
C ASN A 37 -13.20 1.79 -4.24
N SER A 38 -13.73 3.00 -4.41
CA SER A 38 -14.24 3.83 -3.32
C SER A 38 -15.40 3.18 -2.57
N THR A 39 -16.25 2.38 -3.24
CA THR A 39 -17.35 1.66 -2.59
C THR A 39 -16.83 0.57 -1.67
N ILE A 40 -15.82 -0.20 -2.08
CA ILE A 40 -15.30 -1.33 -1.28
C ILE A 40 -14.52 -0.85 -0.06
N SER A 41 -13.65 0.14 -0.25
CA SER A 41 -12.73 0.62 0.78
C SER A 41 -13.26 1.79 1.59
N GLY A 42 -14.29 2.49 1.09
CA GLY A 42 -14.76 3.77 1.64
C GLY A 42 -13.74 4.90 1.51
N ASP A 43 -12.76 4.76 0.61
CA ASP A 43 -11.72 5.75 0.37
C ASP A 43 -12.07 6.59 -0.87
N PRO A 44 -12.42 7.88 -0.72
CA PRO A 44 -12.80 8.74 -1.83
C PRO A 44 -11.64 9.10 -2.77
N PHE A 45 -10.40 8.80 -2.40
CA PHE A 45 -9.19 9.16 -3.16
C PHE A 45 -8.61 7.98 -3.95
N ILE A 46 -9.15 6.78 -3.79
CA ILE A 46 -8.78 5.64 -4.64
C ILE A 46 -9.28 5.88 -6.05
N THR A 47 -8.37 5.79 -7.02
CA THR A 47 -8.69 5.93 -8.45
C THR A 47 -9.08 4.58 -9.04
N GLU A 48 -10.03 4.59 -9.99
CA GLU A 48 -10.46 3.41 -10.75
C GLU A 48 -9.51 3.17 -11.95
N GLU A 49 -8.22 3.04 -11.68
CA GLU A 49 -7.27 2.67 -12.73
C GLU A 49 -7.34 1.16 -13.00
N PRO A 50 -7.27 0.75 -14.28
CA PRO A 50 -7.20 -0.68 -14.62
C PRO A 50 -6.02 -1.35 -13.93
N ALA A 51 -6.25 -2.54 -13.37
CA ALA A 51 -5.19 -3.33 -12.80
C ALA A 51 -4.23 -3.81 -13.90
N VAL A 52 -2.95 -3.64 -13.67
CA VAL A 52 -1.86 -4.22 -14.45
C VAL A 52 -0.94 -4.97 -13.49
N PHE A 53 -0.42 -6.09 -13.92
CA PHE A 53 0.35 -7.01 -13.07
C PHE A 53 1.73 -7.23 -13.64
N PRO A 54 2.63 -6.22 -13.62
CA PRO A 54 3.97 -6.38 -14.15
C PRO A 54 4.79 -7.33 -13.29
N THR A 55 5.60 -8.17 -13.92
CA THR A 55 6.70 -8.80 -13.22
C THR A 55 7.66 -7.71 -12.76
N GLN A 56 7.96 -7.68 -11.47
CA GLN A 56 8.80 -6.64 -10.88
C GLN A 56 10.16 -7.19 -10.50
N LYS A 57 11.20 -6.46 -10.85
CA LYS A 57 12.59 -6.68 -10.46
C LYS A 57 13.08 -5.54 -9.58
N GLU A 58 13.37 -5.77 -8.29
CA GLU A 58 13.90 -4.73 -7.41
C GLU A 58 15.19 -5.16 -6.69
N GLY A 59 16.28 -4.42 -6.83
CA GLY A 59 17.57 -4.67 -6.17
C GLY A 59 18.76 -4.44 -7.07
N THR A 60 19.81 -5.23 -6.90
CA THR A 60 21.04 -5.23 -7.73
C THR A 60 21.02 -6.43 -8.67
N ASP A 61 22.03 -6.57 -9.52
CA ASP A 61 22.16 -7.76 -10.37
C ASP A 61 22.57 -9.02 -9.59
N GLN A 62 23.01 -8.87 -8.36
CA GLN A 62 23.47 -9.97 -7.51
C GLN A 62 22.45 -10.33 -6.41
N GLU A 63 21.78 -9.35 -5.84
CA GLU A 63 20.84 -9.54 -4.74
C GLU A 63 19.50 -8.93 -5.09
N TYR A 64 18.47 -9.78 -5.15
CA TYR A 64 17.16 -9.37 -5.63
C TYR A 64 16.03 -10.32 -5.28
N ASP A 65 14.79 -9.81 -5.21
CA ASP A 65 13.56 -10.58 -5.19
C ASP A 65 12.80 -10.43 -6.52
N LEU A 66 12.04 -11.37 -6.93
CA LEU A 66 11.23 -11.37 -8.14
C LEU A 66 9.76 -11.52 -7.77
N THR A 67 8.96 -10.51 -8.06
CA THR A 67 7.50 -10.59 -7.89
C THR A 67 6.84 -10.99 -9.20
N THR A 68 6.11 -12.10 -9.18
CA THR A 68 5.34 -12.60 -10.31
C THR A 68 3.87 -12.82 -9.92
N TYR A 69 2.97 -12.56 -10.87
CA TYR A 69 1.53 -12.72 -10.68
C TYR A 69 1.01 -13.84 -11.60
N THR A 70 0.23 -14.76 -11.06
CA THR A 70 -0.60 -15.65 -11.86
C THR A 70 -1.99 -15.07 -11.95
N VAL A 71 -2.47 -14.78 -13.15
CA VAL A 71 -3.75 -14.14 -13.42
C VAL A 71 -4.66 -15.10 -14.17
N GLU A 72 -5.88 -15.32 -13.68
CA GLU A 72 -6.91 -16.12 -14.35
C GLU A 72 -8.23 -15.32 -14.37
N ASN A 73 -8.86 -15.25 -15.55
CA ASN A 73 -10.10 -14.51 -15.74
C ASN A 73 -9.98 -13.05 -15.24
N ASN A 74 -8.85 -12.40 -15.53
CA ASN A 74 -8.50 -11.03 -15.13
C ASN A 74 -8.44 -10.81 -13.61
N LYS A 75 -8.17 -11.87 -12.83
CA LYS A 75 -8.01 -11.80 -11.38
C LYS A 75 -6.72 -12.45 -10.95
N VAL A 76 -6.06 -11.87 -9.96
CA VAL A 76 -4.85 -12.46 -9.38
C VAL A 76 -5.21 -13.75 -8.66
N LYS A 77 -4.67 -14.86 -9.09
CA LYS A 77 -4.78 -16.15 -8.40
C LYS A 77 -3.69 -16.35 -7.37
N SER A 78 -2.49 -15.96 -7.74
CA SER A 78 -1.37 -16.00 -6.81
C SER A 78 -0.34 -14.91 -7.09
N VAL A 79 0.38 -14.54 -6.05
CA VAL A 79 1.57 -13.69 -6.11
C VAL A 79 2.72 -14.51 -5.55
N VAL A 80 3.81 -14.59 -6.29
CA VAL A 80 5.04 -15.26 -5.85
C VAL A 80 6.17 -14.24 -5.80
N ILE A 81 6.90 -14.26 -4.69
CA ILE A 81 8.07 -13.42 -4.48
C ILE A 81 9.24 -14.34 -4.21
N ASP A 82 10.16 -14.36 -5.13
CA ASP A 82 11.39 -15.13 -5.05
C ASP A 82 12.57 -14.26 -4.70
N ASN A 83 13.32 -14.61 -3.66
CA ASN A 83 14.56 -13.92 -3.29
C ASN A 83 15.76 -14.58 -3.98
N TYR A 84 16.66 -13.76 -4.49
CA TYR A 84 17.91 -14.19 -5.14
C TYR A 84 19.12 -13.58 -4.44
N VAL A 85 20.17 -14.37 -4.26
CA VAL A 85 21.48 -13.94 -3.73
C VAL A 85 22.54 -14.49 -4.65
N ASN A 86 23.47 -13.65 -5.11
CA ASN A 86 24.45 -13.98 -6.14
C ASN A 86 23.83 -14.57 -7.43
N GLY A 87 22.64 -14.06 -7.80
CA GLY A 87 21.92 -14.53 -8.97
C GLY A 87 21.26 -15.91 -8.83
N GLN A 88 21.31 -16.53 -7.64
CA GLN A 88 20.71 -17.83 -7.36
C GLN A 88 19.50 -17.68 -6.44
N LYS A 89 18.41 -18.38 -6.76
CA LYS A 89 17.20 -18.39 -5.94
C LYS A 89 17.47 -19.01 -4.56
N VAL A 90 16.99 -18.33 -3.52
CA VAL A 90 17.07 -18.80 -2.13
C VAL A 90 15.75 -19.49 -1.77
N ASN A 91 15.70 -20.80 -1.85
CA ASN A 91 14.47 -21.59 -1.78
C ASN A 91 13.62 -21.37 -0.53
N ASN A 92 14.23 -21.19 0.64
CA ASN A 92 13.51 -20.97 1.91
C ASN A 92 13.03 -19.51 2.11
N LYS A 93 13.23 -18.64 1.13
CA LYS A 93 12.77 -17.24 1.15
C LYS A 93 11.67 -16.93 0.15
N THR A 94 11.22 -17.94 -0.61
CA THR A 94 10.06 -17.76 -1.49
C THR A 94 8.80 -17.51 -0.67
N ILE A 95 8.09 -16.42 -1.00
CA ILE A 95 6.79 -16.09 -0.44
C ILE A 95 5.74 -16.38 -1.51
N THR A 96 4.73 -17.15 -1.18
CA THR A 96 3.61 -17.40 -2.08
C THR A 96 2.32 -16.94 -1.42
N THR A 97 1.56 -16.09 -2.10
CA THR A 97 0.23 -15.65 -1.66
C THR A 97 -0.81 -16.18 -2.63
N ASN A 98 -1.74 -16.99 -2.15
CA ASN A 98 -2.90 -17.46 -2.91
C ASN A 98 -4.12 -16.60 -2.59
N VAL A 99 -4.92 -16.27 -3.62
CA VAL A 99 -6.09 -15.41 -3.51
C VAL A 99 -7.37 -16.21 -3.80
N THR A 100 -8.32 -16.14 -2.88
CA THR A 100 -9.67 -16.69 -3.05
C THR A 100 -10.67 -15.55 -3.19
N TYR A 101 -11.64 -15.71 -4.08
CA TYR A 101 -12.68 -14.73 -4.36
C TYR A 101 -14.06 -15.25 -3.92
N ASN A 102 -14.93 -14.35 -3.45
CA ASN A 102 -16.32 -14.67 -3.16
C ASN A 102 -17.17 -14.71 -4.47
N ALA A 103 -18.45 -15.06 -4.36
CA ALA A 103 -19.36 -15.14 -5.50
C ALA A 103 -19.59 -13.82 -6.25
N LYS A 104 -19.27 -12.66 -5.62
CA LYS A 104 -19.34 -11.32 -6.24
C LYS A 104 -18.02 -10.95 -6.91
N GLY A 105 -17.02 -11.81 -6.84
CA GLY A 105 -15.70 -11.58 -7.42
C GLY A 105 -14.81 -10.64 -6.63
N LEU A 106 -15.07 -10.45 -5.35
CA LEU A 106 -14.21 -9.71 -4.44
C LEU A 106 -13.26 -10.67 -3.72
N PRO A 107 -11.99 -10.29 -3.45
CA PRO A 107 -11.09 -11.11 -2.64
C PRO A 107 -11.73 -11.42 -1.28
N SER A 108 -11.79 -12.68 -0.91
CA SER A 108 -12.36 -13.12 0.37
C SER A 108 -11.32 -13.71 1.30
N LYS A 109 -10.22 -14.24 0.76
CA LYS A 109 -9.14 -14.81 1.54
C LYS A 109 -7.81 -14.65 0.80
N LEU A 110 -6.78 -14.25 1.52
CA LEU A 110 -5.39 -14.39 1.13
C LEU A 110 -4.73 -15.42 2.03
N GLU A 111 -3.96 -16.33 1.45
CA GLU A 111 -3.17 -17.29 2.19
C GLU A 111 -1.72 -17.20 1.73
N GLN A 112 -0.88 -16.68 2.61
CA GLN A 112 0.54 -16.51 2.35
C GLN A 112 1.34 -17.59 3.06
N THR A 113 2.25 -18.18 2.34
CA THR A 113 3.20 -19.17 2.87
C THR A 113 4.62 -18.70 2.62
N GLN A 114 5.47 -18.87 3.62
CA GLN A 114 6.92 -18.71 3.51
C GLN A 114 7.58 -19.79 4.35
N ASP A 115 8.35 -20.69 3.69
CA ASP A 115 8.91 -21.88 4.34
C ASP A 115 7.82 -22.70 5.05
N THR A 116 7.86 -22.82 6.36
CA THR A 116 6.87 -23.55 7.17
C THR A 116 5.78 -22.66 7.78
N GLU A 117 5.89 -21.35 7.60
CA GLU A 117 4.95 -20.39 8.17
C GLU A 117 3.80 -20.09 7.21
N THR A 118 2.60 -19.95 7.78
CA THR A 118 1.41 -19.55 7.05
C THR A 118 0.74 -18.39 7.73
N ARG A 119 0.39 -17.38 6.94
CA ARG A 119 -0.41 -16.23 7.34
C ARG A 119 -1.68 -16.18 6.50
N THR A 120 -2.81 -15.89 7.12
CA THR A 120 -4.09 -15.81 6.44
C THR A 120 -4.71 -14.44 6.68
N ILE A 121 -5.28 -13.83 5.63
CA ILE A 121 -6.17 -12.66 5.75
C ILE A 121 -7.53 -13.03 5.18
N GLU A 122 -8.59 -12.75 5.93
CA GLU A 122 -9.98 -12.94 5.54
C GLU A 122 -10.65 -11.58 5.45
N TYR A 123 -11.37 -11.31 4.34
CA TYR A 123 -12.16 -10.11 4.12
C TYR A 123 -13.65 -10.44 4.27
N ILE A 124 -14.33 -9.72 5.14
CA ILE A 124 -15.77 -9.77 5.33
C ILE A 124 -16.36 -8.48 4.80
N TYR A 125 -17.42 -8.58 4.00
CA TYR A 125 -18.06 -7.46 3.34
C TYR A 125 -19.49 -7.27 3.84
N ASN A 126 -19.91 -6.03 4.04
CA ASN A 126 -21.30 -5.68 4.36
C ASN A 126 -22.22 -5.81 3.12
N ALA A 127 -23.51 -5.55 3.30
CA ALA A 127 -24.50 -5.65 2.22
C ALA A 127 -24.24 -4.68 1.04
N LYS A 128 -23.50 -3.59 1.26
CA LYS A 128 -23.09 -2.61 0.25
C LYS A 128 -21.78 -2.99 -0.46
N ASN A 129 -21.19 -4.17 -0.15
CA ASN A 129 -19.89 -4.65 -0.59
C ASN A 129 -18.69 -3.80 -0.09
N GLN A 130 -18.84 -3.09 1.00
CA GLN A 130 -17.75 -2.43 1.69
C GLN A 130 -17.10 -3.42 2.66
N ILE A 131 -15.79 -3.31 2.87
CA ILE A 131 -15.07 -4.14 3.84
C ILE A 131 -15.58 -3.81 5.25
N GLU A 132 -16.20 -4.78 5.90
CA GLU A 132 -16.72 -4.65 7.27
C GLU A 132 -15.71 -5.12 8.31
N GLU A 133 -15.03 -6.25 8.03
CA GLU A 133 -13.97 -6.78 8.89
C GLU A 133 -12.82 -7.32 8.02
N ILE A 134 -11.61 -7.08 8.46
CA ILE A 134 -10.41 -7.79 8.00
C ILE A 134 -9.89 -8.57 9.19
N LYS A 135 -9.71 -9.88 9.01
CA LYS A 135 -9.16 -10.76 10.02
C LYS A 135 -7.84 -11.35 9.54
N ALA A 136 -6.75 -11.01 10.21
CA ALA A 136 -5.43 -11.57 9.96
C ALA A 136 -5.08 -12.61 11.02
N THR A 137 -4.63 -13.79 10.58
CA THR A 137 -4.20 -14.87 11.49
C THR A 137 -2.79 -15.31 11.14
N HIS A 138 -1.92 -15.35 12.14
CA HIS A 138 -0.53 -15.80 12.03
C HIS A 138 -0.11 -16.43 13.36
N ASN A 139 0.45 -17.64 13.35
CA ASN A 139 0.98 -18.34 14.53
C ASN A 139 0.03 -18.30 15.76
N ASN A 140 -1.25 -18.66 15.56
CA ASN A 140 -2.32 -18.64 16.58
C ASN A 140 -2.67 -17.24 17.13
N THR A 141 -2.08 -16.18 16.58
CA THR A 141 -2.47 -14.81 16.87
C THR A 141 -3.48 -14.34 15.84
N THR A 142 -4.60 -13.77 16.31
CA THR A 142 -5.61 -13.19 15.43
C THR A 142 -5.68 -11.69 15.68
N THR A 143 -5.59 -10.94 14.59
CA THR A 143 -5.79 -9.49 14.54
C THR A 143 -7.04 -9.19 13.74
N LYS A 144 -7.86 -8.25 14.20
CA LYS A 144 -9.07 -7.81 13.52
C LYS A 144 -9.05 -6.31 13.32
N TYR A 145 -9.55 -5.88 12.15
CA TYR A 145 -9.80 -4.49 11.79
C TYR A 145 -11.27 -4.38 11.39
N ILE A 146 -12.06 -3.70 12.21
CA ILE A 146 -13.50 -3.48 11.98
C ILE A 146 -13.66 -2.07 11.41
N HIS A 147 -14.38 -1.95 10.29
CA HIS A 147 -14.57 -0.71 9.55
C HIS A 147 -15.99 -0.21 9.69
N GLU A 148 -16.13 1.07 10.02
CA GLU A 148 -17.39 1.80 10.06
C GLU A 148 -17.37 2.92 9.03
N TYR A 149 -18.53 3.20 8.43
CA TYR A 149 -18.64 4.15 7.31
C TYR A 149 -19.62 5.26 7.64
N ASP A 150 -19.37 6.47 7.12
CA ASP A 150 -20.28 7.59 7.23
C ASP A 150 -21.49 7.45 6.26
N ALA A 151 -22.42 8.41 6.31
CA ALA A 151 -23.61 8.40 5.44
C ALA A 151 -23.29 8.50 3.95
N GLN A 152 -22.10 9.02 3.58
CA GLN A 152 -21.59 9.11 2.22
C GLN A 152 -20.85 7.83 1.78
N GLY A 153 -20.71 6.84 2.68
CA GLY A 153 -20.01 5.59 2.40
C GLY A 153 -18.48 5.70 2.52
N ARG A 154 -17.96 6.79 3.08
CA ARG A 154 -16.52 6.95 3.34
C ARG A 154 -16.17 6.32 4.67
N LEU A 155 -14.96 5.77 4.80
CA LEU A 155 -14.47 5.20 6.06
C LEU A 155 -14.45 6.28 7.14
N SER A 156 -15.21 6.09 8.22
CA SER A 156 -15.28 7.04 9.34
C SER A 156 -14.52 6.57 10.57
N LYS A 157 -14.39 5.24 10.74
CA LYS A 157 -13.69 4.68 11.88
C LYS A 157 -13.17 3.28 11.56
N MET A 158 -12.02 2.96 12.10
CA MET A 158 -11.45 1.62 12.13
C MET A 158 -11.17 1.24 13.59
N THR A 159 -11.58 0.04 13.99
CA THR A 159 -11.26 -0.51 15.31
C THR A 159 -10.29 -1.66 15.13
N PHE A 160 -9.13 -1.54 15.74
CA PHE A 160 -8.12 -2.59 15.82
C PHE A 160 -8.32 -3.40 17.10
N SER A 161 -8.17 -4.73 17.00
CA SER A 161 -8.02 -5.62 18.15
C SER A 161 -7.14 -6.80 17.79
N ALA A 162 -6.27 -7.21 18.72
CA ALA A 162 -5.43 -8.39 18.55
C ALA A 162 -5.40 -9.22 19.83
N THR A 163 -5.05 -10.49 19.70
CA THR A 163 -4.90 -11.39 20.86
C THR A 163 -3.82 -10.83 21.79
N ASN A 164 -4.18 -10.63 23.06
CA ASN A 164 -3.30 -10.09 24.12
C ASN A 164 -2.86 -8.62 23.94
N GLU A 165 -3.55 -7.83 23.11
CA GLU A 165 -3.32 -6.40 22.96
C GLU A 165 -4.55 -5.60 23.35
N GLN A 166 -4.35 -4.36 23.82
CA GLN A 166 -5.46 -3.45 24.07
C GLN A 166 -6.00 -2.94 22.74
N PRO A 167 -7.32 -3.00 22.51
CA PRO A 167 -7.90 -2.48 21.29
C PRO A 167 -7.75 -0.96 21.22
N TYR A 168 -7.65 -0.44 20.00
CA TYR A 168 -7.66 0.99 19.74
C TYR A 168 -8.53 1.32 18.54
N THR A 169 -8.84 2.60 18.37
CA THR A 169 -9.61 3.09 17.24
C THR A 169 -8.86 4.18 16.50
N ILE A 170 -9.03 4.20 15.18
CA ILE A 170 -8.63 5.29 14.31
C ILE A 170 -9.90 5.90 13.74
N THR A 171 -10.05 7.21 13.85
CA THR A 171 -11.18 7.95 13.27
C THR A 171 -10.72 8.79 12.10
N TYR A 172 -11.58 8.91 11.09
CA TYR A 172 -11.32 9.64 9.86
C TYR A 172 -12.35 10.77 9.70
N GLU A 173 -11.89 11.99 9.59
CA GLU A 173 -12.70 13.18 9.34
C GLU A 173 -12.36 13.73 7.95
N TYR A 174 -13.33 14.31 7.27
CA TYR A 174 -13.18 14.85 5.90
C TYR A 174 -13.55 16.34 5.89
N PRO A 175 -12.65 17.24 6.34
CA PRO A 175 -12.92 18.68 6.43
C PRO A 175 -13.21 19.34 5.09
N THR A 176 -12.59 18.83 4.02
CA THR A 176 -12.83 19.26 2.64
C THR A 176 -12.96 18.06 1.70
N ALA A 177 -13.30 18.30 0.43
CA ALA A 177 -13.36 17.26 -0.58
C ALA A 177 -12.01 16.56 -0.85
N ASN A 178 -10.89 17.20 -0.48
CA ASN A 178 -9.55 16.72 -0.80
C ASN A 178 -8.68 16.51 0.45
N THR A 179 -9.27 16.46 1.63
CA THR A 179 -8.53 16.36 2.89
C THR A 179 -9.10 15.29 3.80
N VAL A 180 -8.23 14.46 4.37
CA VAL A 180 -8.56 13.51 5.44
C VAL A 180 -7.76 13.86 6.68
N VAL A 181 -8.41 13.85 7.84
CA VAL A 181 -7.77 13.94 9.15
C VAL A 181 -7.95 12.61 9.88
N GLU A 182 -6.85 12.02 10.27
CA GLU A 182 -6.79 10.76 11.00
C GLU A 182 -6.37 11.00 12.45
N LYS A 183 -7.08 10.38 13.40
CA LYS A 183 -6.79 10.45 14.83
C LYS A 183 -6.80 9.06 15.44
N ASN A 184 -5.77 8.75 16.22
CA ASN A 184 -5.63 7.46 16.90
C ASN A 184 -6.00 7.60 18.40
N SER A 185 -6.85 6.72 18.93
CA SER A 185 -7.29 6.77 20.32
C SER A 185 -6.21 6.46 21.35
N THR A 186 -5.12 5.80 20.95
CA THR A 186 -3.96 5.55 21.83
C THR A 186 -2.95 6.69 21.82
N ASN A 187 -3.04 7.58 20.85
CA ASN A 187 -2.18 8.75 20.74
C ASN A 187 -2.99 10.02 20.48
N THR A 188 -3.76 10.42 21.49
CA THR A 188 -4.66 11.58 21.40
C THR A 188 -3.94 12.94 21.29
N ASN A 189 -2.63 12.92 21.44
CA ASN A 189 -1.78 14.12 21.29
C ASN A 189 -1.21 14.29 19.88
N GLU A 190 -1.64 13.47 18.93
CA GLU A 190 -1.22 13.55 17.53
C GLU A 190 -2.42 13.46 16.59
N SER A 191 -2.29 14.08 15.43
CA SER A 191 -3.18 13.90 14.28
C SER A 191 -2.39 13.87 12.99
N LEU A 192 -2.88 13.09 12.02
CA LEU A 192 -2.36 13.05 10.66
C LEU A 192 -3.36 13.72 9.72
N THR A 193 -2.88 14.65 8.90
CA THR A 193 -3.67 15.28 7.85
C THR A 193 -3.09 14.94 6.50
N TYR A 194 -3.92 14.41 5.62
CA TYR A 194 -3.58 14.06 4.25
C TYR A 194 -4.30 14.98 3.27
N THR A 195 -3.59 15.50 2.28
CA THR A 195 -4.14 16.33 1.20
C THR A 195 -3.92 15.65 -0.14
N PHE A 196 -4.96 15.64 -0.97
CA PHE A 196 -4.97 14.96 -2.26
C PHE A 196 -5.27 15.93 -3.39
N GLU A 197 -4.67 15.69 -4.57
CA GLU A 197 -4.99 16.39 -5.81
C GLU A 197 -5.00 15.36 -6.97
N ASN A 198 -6.09 15.33 -7.73
CA ASN A 198 -6.23 14.46 -8.90
C ASN A 198 -5.89 12.98 -8.64
N GLY A 199 -6.23 12.46 -7.44
CA GLY A 199 -5.95 11.07 -7.05
C GLY A 199 -4.52 10.82 -6.57
N ASN A 200 -3.73 11.87 -6.36
CA ASN A 200 -2.39 11.79 -5.78
C ASN A 200 -2.35 12.40 -4.38
N LEU A 201 -1.69 11.75 -3.44
CA LEU A 201 -1.39 12.30 -2.13
C LEU A 201 -0.31 13.37 -2.27
N THR A 202 -0.63 14.66 -2.12
CA THR A 202 0.34 15.74 -2.33
C THR A 202 1.00 16.21 -1.05
N LYS A 203 0.36 15.97 0.11
CA LYS A 203 0.91 16.39 1.40
C LYS A 203 0.41 15.50 2.53
N LYS A 204 1.30 15.23 3.48
CA LYS A 204 1.02 14.59 4.78
C LYS A 204 1.58 15.47 5.89
N VAL A 205 0.78 15.74 6.92
CA VAL A 205 1.16 16.52 8.09
C VAL A 205 0.86 15.74 9.35
N LEU A 206 1.87 15.42 10.14
CA LEU A 206 1.73 14.96 11.51
C LEU A 206 1.82 16.19 12.42
N GLU A 207 0.80 16.46 13.20
CA GLU A 207 0.82 17.49 14.25
C GLU A 207 0.85 16.84 15.62
N ARG A 208 1.66 17.40 16.52
CA ARG A 208 1.74 17.02 17.94
C ARG A 208 1.18 18.14 18.81
N PHE A 209 0.34 17.75 19.76
CA PHE A 209 -0.37 18.68 20.63
C PHE A 209 0.08 18.53 22.08
N TYR A 210 0.15 19.66 22.78
CA TYR A 210 0.25 19.72 24.24
C TYR A 210 -0.74 20.76 24.75
N GLN A 211 -1.64 20.35 25.66
CA GLN A 211 -2.74 21.19 26.18
C GLN A 211 -3.57 21.85 25.05
N GLY A 212 -3.86 21.12 23.99
CA GLY A 212 -4.65 21.59 22.85
C GLY A 212 -3.94 22.56 21.89
N LYS A 213 -2.65 22.83 22.08
CA LYS A 213 -1.84 23.65 21.18
C LYS A 213 -0.86 22.78 20.40
N VAL A 214 -0.65 23.11 19.13
CA VAL A 214 0.39 22.48 18.31
C VAL A 214 1.75 22.84 18.88
N VAL A 215 2.55 21.84 19.24
CA VAL A 215 3.90 21.99 19.79
C VAL A 215 4.98 21.43 18.86
N GLY A 216 4.59 20.78 17.80
CA GLY A 216 5.51 20.28 16.78
C GLY A 216 4.75 19.73 15.57
N SER A 217 5.42 19.70 14.44
CA SER A 217 4.87 19.13 13.21
C SER A 217 5.95 18.43 12.38
N ALA A 218 5.55 17.38 11.66
CA ALA A 218 6.33 16.82 10.58
C ALA A 218 5.51 16.92 9.28
N VAL A 219 6.10 17.45 8.23
CA VAL A 219 5.45 17.68 6.94
C VAL A 219 6.19 16.90 5.88
N GLU A 220 5.46 16.11 5.13
CA GLU A 220 5.93 15.50 3.89
C GLU A 220 5.15 16.06 2.72
N GLU A 221 5.84 16.46 1.65
CA GLU A 221 5.23 16.90 0.40
C GLU A 221 5.76 16.05 -0.75
N TYR A 222 4.87 15.76 -1.69
CA TYR A 222 5.11 14.78 -2.76
C TYR A 222 4.89 15.43 -4.12
N LYS A 223 5.81 15.19 -5.07
CA LYS A 223 5.66 15.56 -6.48
C LYS A 223 5.47 14.30 -7.33
N TYR A 224 4.76 14.45 -8.44
CA TYR A 224 4.38 13.34 -9.31
C TYR A 224 4.71 13.64 -10.78
N ASP A 225 5.06 12.60 -11.54
CA ASP A 225 4.98 12.65 -12.99
C ASP A 225 3.59 12.20 -13.42
N THR A 226 2.73 13.15 -13.79
CA THR A 226 1.34 12.88 -14.19
C THR A 226 1.22 12.22 -15.56
N THR A 227 2.33 12.06 -16.30
CA THR A 227 2.38 11.36 -17.59
C THR A 227 2.70 9.87 -17.43
N ILE A 228 3.06 9.43 -16.21
CA ILE A 228 3.36 8.04 -15.90
C ILE A 228 2.29 7.49 -14.95
N LYS A 229 1.64 6.41 -15.38
CA LYS A 229 0.66 5.68 -14.57
C LYS A 229 1.36 4.86 -13.51
N ASN A 230 0.75 4.77 -12.33
CA ASN A 230 1.29 3.94 -11.28
C ASN A 230 0.63 2.54 -11.34
N PRO A 231 1.39 1.45 -11.59
CA PRO A 231 0.82 0.11 -11.60
C PRO A 231 0.23 -0.29 -10.23
N ASP A 232 0.81 0.22 -9.13
CA ASP A 232 0.39 -0.09 -7.76
C ASP A 232 -0.84 0.71 -7.30
N ALA A 233 -1.38 1.59 -8.15
CA ALA A 233 -2.57 2.38 -7.84
C ALA A 233 -3.87 1.57 -7.86
N SER A 234 -3.91 0.41 -8.54
CA SER A 234 -5.13 -0.38 -8.64
C SER A 234 -5.57 -0.97 -7.30
N LEU A 235 -6.88 -0.99 -7.04
CA LEU A 235 -7.40 -1.60 -5.82
C LEU A 235 -7.12 -3.10 -5.76
N GLU A 236 -7.13 -3.79 -6.89
CA GLU A 236 -6.91 -5.23 -6.89
C GLU A 236 -5.53 -5.58 -6.36
N LEU A 237 -4.47 -4.83 -6.76
CA LEU A 237 -3.14 -4.99 -6.18
C LEU A 237 -3.12 -4.64 -4.69
N LYS A 238 -3.82 -3.57 -4.30
CA LYS A 238 -3.93 -3.19 -2.88
C LYS A 238 -4.63 -4.26 -2.05
N LEU A 239 -5.69 -4.89 -2.56
CA LEU A 239 -6.41 -5.96 -1.86
C LEU A 239 -5.65 -7.27 -1.77
N VAL A 240 -4.72 -7.53 -2.68
CA VAL A 240 -3.86 -8.73 -2.63
C VAL A 240 -2.51 -8.46 -1.96
N ASP A 241 -2.21 -7.20 -1.65
CA ASP A 241 -1.07 -6.81 -0.80
C ASP A 241 -1.45 -7.00 0.66
N LEU A 242 -0.81 -7.98 1.30
CA LEU A 242 -1.06 -8.33 2.71
C LEU A 242 -0.82 -7.17 3.69
N ASN A 243 -0.05 -6.17 3.30
CA ASN A 243 0.31 -5.07 4.19
C ASN A 243 -0.61 -3.85 4.03
N TYR A 244 -1.39 -3.77 2.94
CA TYR A 244 -2.18 -2.58 2.64
C TYR A 244 -3.13 -2.14 3.76
N TYR A 245 -3.85 -3.10 4.36
CA TYR A 245 -4.82 -2.82 5.42
C TYR A 245 -4.28 -3.05 6.84
N LEU A 246 -3.06 -3.58 6.94
CA LEU A 246 -2.41 -3.88 8.22
C LEU A 246 -1.44 -2.79 8.64
N GLU A 247 -1.15 -1.83 7.76
CA GLU A 247 -0.29 -0.69 8.05
C GLU A 247 -1.11 0.45 8.67
N GLU A 248 -0.55 1.09 9.69
CA GLU A 248 -1.12 2.29 10.30
C GLU A 248 -1.21 3.46 9.31
N ASP A 249 -0.42 3.43 8.23
CA ASP A 249 -0.36 4.46 7.19
C ASP A 249 -1.14 4.05 5.94
N ARG A 250 -2.47 4.20 6.01
CA ARG A 250 -3.39 3.85 4.91
C ARG A 250 -3.12 4.63 3.63
N TYR A 251 -2.66 5.87 3.75
CA TYR A 251 -2.41 6.75 2.63
C TYR A 251 -0.90 6.90 2.39
N SER A 252 -0.43 6.38 1.26
CA SER A 252 0.97 6.37 0.85
C SER A 252 1.14 6.98 -0.54
N PRO A 253 2.22 7.74 -0.79
CA PRO A 253 2.48 8.28 -2.12
C PRO A 253 2.70 7.19 -3.17
N GLU A 254 3.22 6.02 -2.79
CA GLU A 254 3.42 4.87 -3.68
C GLU A 254 2.10 4.28 -4.20
N ARG A 255 0.97 4.59 -3.54
CA ARG A 255 -0.37 4.12 -3.90
C ARG A 255 -1.21 5.18 -4.61
N SER A 256 -0.61 6.31 -4.93
CA SER A 256 -1.21 7.40 -5.68
C SER A 256 -1.45 7.02 -7.14
N LYS A 257 -2.32 7.75 -7.83
CA LYS A 257 -2.67 7.53 -9.24
C LYS A 257 -1.47 7.53 -10.17
N ASN A 258 -0.55 8.45 -9.93
CA ASN A 258 0.67 8.63 -10.71
C ASN A 258 1.90 8.26 -9.87
N VAL A 259 3.03 8.09 -10.53
CA VAL A 259 4.28 7.78 -9.85
C VAL A 259 4.88 9.01 -9.17
N VAL A 260 5.32 8.86 -7.92
CA VAL A 260 6.00 9.91 -7.15
C VAL A 260 7.41 10.15 -7.70
N THR A 261 7.82 11.41 -7.82
CA THR A 261 9.16 11.80 -8.32
C THR A 261 10.05 12.43 -7.25
N GLU A 262 9.46 13.06 -6.24
CA GLU A 262 10.20 13.69 -5.14
C GLU A 262 9.41 13.64 -3.85
N ILE A 263 10.09 13.35 -2.75
CA ILE A 263 9.58 13.48 -1.40
C ILE A 263 10.43 14.49 -0.66
N THR A 264 9.81 15.52 -0.10
CA THR A 264 10.46 16.50 0.76
C THR A 264 9.92 16.40 2.17
N LYS A 265 10.77 16.66 3.16
CA LYS A 265 10.43 16.67 4.57
C LYS A 265 10.79 18.02 5.19
N SER A 266 9.91 18.53 6.05
CA SER A 266 10.10 19.73 6.87
C SER A 266 9.27 19.60 8.15
N GLY A 267 9.25 20.64 8.98
CA GLY A 267 8.39 20.64 10.17
C GLY A 267 8.81 21.66 11.21
N THR A 268 8.31 21.45 12.43
CA THR A 268 8.65 22.28 13.60
C THR A 268 8.85 21.37 14.82
N ASP A 269 9.71 21.78 15.75
CA ASP A 269 9.86 21.18 17.06
C ASP A 269 9.91 22.29 18.10
N GLY A 270 8.79 22.52 18.81
CA GLY A 270 8.58 23.70 19.61
C GLY A 270 8.65 24.99 18.77
N GLN A 271 9.61 25.85 19.08
CA GLN A 271 9.85 27.10 18.34
C GLN A 271 10.86 26.96 17.20
N TYR A 272 11.48 25.79 17.05
CA TYR A 272 12.50 25.55 16.04
C TYR A 272 11.88 25.06 14.74
N GLU A 273 12.21 25.71 13.63
CA GLU A 273 11.87 25.23 12.30
C GLU A 273 12.86 24.16 11.84
N LEU A 274 12.32 23.05 11.35
CA LEU A 274 13.09 22.01 10.66
C LEU A 274 13.08 22.36 9.17
N PRO A 275 14.24 22.71 8.58
CA PRO A 275 14.29 23.19 7.20
C PRO A 275 13.84 22.12 6.22
N LYS A 276 13.21 22.56 5.13
CA LYS A 276 12.78 21.69 4.03
C LYS A 276 14.00 21.02 3.39
N ARG A 277 13.95 19.70 3.27
CA ARG A 277 15.00 18.88 2.64
C ARG A 277 14.38 17.80 1.74
N ILE A 278 15.06 17.48 0.66
CA ILE A 278 14.71 16.32 -0.17
C ILE A 278 15.08 15.06 0.60
N SER A 279 14.09 14.20 0.80
CA SER A 279 14.22 12.90 1.47
C SER A 279 14.49 11.78 0.48
N ALA A 280 13.79 11.81 -0.68
CA ALA A 280 13.97 10.86 -1.77
C ALA A 280 13.66 11.52 -3.11
N THR A 281 14.32 11.05 -4.17
CA THR A 281 13.99 11.35 -5.56
C THR A 281 13.84 10.06 -6.35
N TYR A 282 12.96 10.10 -7.35
CA TYR A 282 12.68 8.96 -8.21
C TYR A 282 12.75 9.38 -9.68
N THR A 283 13.42 8.59 -10.50
CA THR A 283 13.43 8.72 -11.95
C THR A 283 12.84 7.49 -12.59
N TYR A 284 12.19 7.67 -13.74
CA TYR A 284 11.47 6.60 -14.42
C TYR A 284 11.80 6.55 -15.91
N GLU A 285 11.87 5.33 -16.45
CA GLU A 285 11.69 5.04 -17.86
C GLU A 285 10.29 4.44 -18.03
N LYS A 286 9.61 4.69 -19.15
CA LYS A 286 8.24 4.22 -19.39
C LYS A 286 8.07 3.61 -20.79
N ASN A 287 7.06 2.73 -20.92
CA ASN A 287 6.61 2.20 -22.20
C ASN A 287 5.63 3.14 -22.91
N ASP A 288 5.23 2.78 -24.13
CA ASP A 288 4.30 3.56 -24.95
C ASP A 288 2.89 3.67 -24.37
N LYS A 289 2.52 2.79 -23.41
CA LYS A 289 1.23 2.82 -22.72
C LYS A 289 1.27 3.72 -21.46
N GLY A 290 2.42 4.33 -21.17
CA GLY A 290 2.62 5.23 -20.03
C GLY A 290 2.87 4.52 -18.70
N TYR A 291 3.19 3.22 -18.68
CA TYR A 291 3.58 2.50 -17.47
C TYR A 291 5.11 2.48 -17.31
N PRO A 292 5.65 2.54 -16.07
CA PRO A 292 7.08 2.51 -15.83
C PRO A 292 7.69 1.19 -16.28
N THR A 293 8.81 1.22 -16.98
CA THR A 293 9.64 0.05 -17.25
C THR A 293 10.83 -0.04 -16.31
N LYS A 294 11.21 1.12 -15.75
CA LYS A 294 12.27 1.19 -14.73
C LYS A 294 11.98 2.34 -13.77
N LYS A 295 12.25 2.13 -12.49
CA LYS A 295 12.29 3.13 -11.42
C LYS A 295 13.67 3.12 -10.79
N THR A 296 14.25 4.28 -10.57
CA THR A 296 15.46 4.45 -9.76
C THR A 296 15.13 5.37 -8.59
N GLU A 297 15.24 4.86 -7.39
CA GLU A 297 15.09 5.59 -6.14
C GLU A 297 16.46 6.03 -5.63
N THR A 298 16.58 7.30 -5.25
CA THR A 298 17.79 7.87 -4.63
C THR A 298 17.41 8.51 -3.31
N LYS A 299 18.01 8.03 -2.22
CA LYS A 299 17.91 8.60 -0.86
C LYS A 299 19.29 9.08 -0.43
N ALA A 300 19.34 10.21 0.29
CA ALA A 300 20.60 10.76 0.78
C ALA A 300 21.38 9.74 1.64
N GLY A 301 22.64 9.49 1.27
CA GLY A 301 23.51 8.54 1.96
C GLY A 301 23.33 7.06 1.63
N ASN A 302 22.37 6.71 0.75
CA ASN A 302 22.12 5.32 0.36
C ASN A 302 22.54 5.07 -1.10
N THR A 303 22.89 3.82 -1.39
CA THR A 303 23.03 3.38 -2.78
C THR A 303 21.68 3.45 -3.49
N PRO A 304 21.61 3.98 -4.74
CA PRO A 304 20.37 4.00 -5.49
C PRO A 304 19.76 2.59 -5.65
N LYS A 305 18.45 2.51 -5.43
CA LYS A 305 17.67 1.28 -5.59
C LYS A 305 16.97 1.29 -6.95
N VAL A 306 17.06 0.21 -7.68
CA VAL A 306 16.47 0.09 -9.02
C VAL A 306 15.35 -0.95 -8.99
N THR A 307 14.20 -0.61 -9.58
CA THR A 307 13.11 -1.56 -9.89
C THR A 307 12.88 -1.58 -11.39
N THR A 308 12.83 -2.74 -12.01
CA THR A 308 12.43 -2.90 -13.41
C THR A 308 11.07 -3.60 -13.47
N TYR A 309 10.28 -3.25 -14.48
CA TYR A 309 8.92 -3.76 -14.69
C TYR A 309 8.83 -4.39 -16.08
N THR A 310 8.33 -5.61 -16.17
CA THR A 310 8.05 -6.32 -17.42
C THR A 310 6.54 -6.58 -17.50
N TYR A 311 5.90 -6.12 -18.59
CA TYR A 311 4.45 -6.20 -18.83
C TYR A 311 4.13 -7.26 -19.86
#